data_ef4540999a21b7f315eed5ba092f08ff
#
_entry.id   ef4540999a21b7f315eed5ba092f08ff
#
_cell.length_a   1.000
_cell.length_b   1.000
_cell.length_c   1.000
_cell.angle_alpha   90.00
_cell.angle_beta   90.00
_cell.angle_gamma   90.00
#
_symmetry.space_group_name_H-M   'P 1'
#
loop_
_entity.id
_entity.type
_entity.pdbx_description
1 polymer ?
#
loop_
_entity_poly.entity_id
_entity_poly.type
_entity_poly.pdbx_seq_one_letter_code
_entity_poly.pdbx_strand_id
1 'polypeptide(L)'
;MTNVWIAAPALSLAVLASPAMAQDHSAHQHDQAPATQQPAPVQPPQQHQHDDATAAQPVPEHQHDAPVTPPPAHDHAQMGHDAWTTAGNAHASMMANMRGLLGPYAVGRDASGTAWQPDVSQHGGVHHHAGDWMLMGHVMLNGVYAWSDGPRGDEKAYVAGMFMGAARREIGERGTLNFRAMMSPDPLMGADGYPLLMAAGESADGVEPLVDRQHPHDLIMELSASYAHRVGETSSVFVYGGLPGEPAFGPPAFMHRMSAMDSPEAPLTHHWFDSTHITFGVLTAGVTHGDWKFEASRFRGREPDEDRYDIESGELDSSSLRVSWNPTENVSLQASWADITSPEALEPEHDEQRWSVSGIYTRPIGGDAFYSVTLAFANKERTDGVSLDAWLAEAAWHPNAQWTWFARAEAIETDELAAHHGPVEDVARLSGGVIRDWRVNENTVFGVGAVLQQHFASDALEPLYDGDPQGAMGFVRLKIG
;
A
#
# COMPACT_ATOMS: atom_id res chain seq x y z
N MET A 1 -19.55 29.48 -34.20
CA MET A 1 -18.87 28.79 -33.12
C MET A 1 -19.61 27.47 -32.98
N THR A 2 -19.07 26.46 -33.58
CA THR A 2 -19.77 25.19 -33.87
C THR A 2 -19.34 24.14 -32.87
N ASN A 3 -20.28 23.69 -32.07
CA ASN A 3 -20.10 22.59 -31.11
C ASN A 3 -20.08 21.25 -31.89
N VAL A 4 -18.98 20.53 -31.78
CA VAL A 4 -18.84 19.16 -32.32
C VAL A 4 -19.05 18.20 -31.16
N TRP A 5 -20.20 17.50 -31.17
CA TRP A 5 -20.48 16.38 -30.28
C TRP A 5 -19.83 15.12 -30.90
N ILE A 6 -18.91 14.48 -30.16
CA ILE A 6 -18.41 13.14 -30.49
C ILE A 6 -19.20 12.15 -29.64
N ALA A 7 -20.07 11.37 -30.28
CA ALA A 7 -20.82 10.28 -29.69
C ALA A 7 -19.89 9.04 -29.54
N ALA A 8 -19.75 8.54 -28.33
CA ALA A 8 -19.11 7.25 -28.05
C ALA A 8 -20.11 6.10 -28.24
N PRO A 9 -19.73 4.97 -28.82
CA PRO A 9 -20.61 3.80 -28.95
C PRO A 9 -20.69 3.04 -27.62
N ALA A 10 -21.91 2.87 -27.12
CA ALA A 10 -22.23 2.02 -25.97
C ALA A 10 -22.07 0.54 -26.35
N LEU A 11 -21.18 -0.17 -25.68
CA LEU A 11 -21.04 -1.61 -25.77
C LEU A 11 -21.92 -2.24 -24.69
N SER A 12 -23.09 -2.78 -25.11
CA SER A 12 -24.02 -3.47 -24.21
C SER A 12 -23.54 -4.89 -23.93
N LEU A 13 -23.09 -5.17 -22.71
CA LEU A 13 -22.85 -6.51 -22.20
C LEU A 13 -24.14 -7.02 -21.55
N ALA A 14 -24.77 -8.04 -22.17
CA ALA A 14 -25.94 -8.71 -21.62
C ALA A 14 -25.51 -9.68 -20.51
N VAL A 15 -25.90 -9.39 -19.26
CA VAL A 15 -25.79 -10.30 -18.13
C VAL A 15 -27.06 -11.14 -18.07
N LEU A 16 -26.92 -12.46 -18.25
CA LEU A 16 -27.99 -13.43 -18.05
C LEU A 16 -28.22 -13.63 -16.55
N ALA A 17 -29.32 -13.17 -16.04
CA ALA A 17 -29.80 -13.45 -14.69
C ALA A 17 -30.64 -14.73 -14.70
N SER A 18 -30.26 -15.74 -13.91
CA SER A 18 -31.10 -16.90 -13.58
C SER A 18 -31.86 -16.65 -12.28
N PRO A 19 -33.15 -17.06 -12.17
CA PRO A 19 -33.95 -16.80 -10.97
C PRO A 19 -33.62 -17.77 -9.84
N ALA A 20 -33.42 -17.24 -8.63
CA ALA A 20 -33.30 -18.01 -7.41
C ALA A 20 -34.68 -18.53 -6.96
N MET A 21 -34.78 -19.84 -6.74
CA MET A 21 -35.92 -20.47 -6.09
C MET A 21 -35.83 -20.29 -4.58
N ALA A 22 -36.83 -19.67 -4.00
CA ALA A 22 -37.04 -19.62 -2.56
C ALA A 22 -37.52 -21.01 -2.06
N GLN A 23 -36.84 -21.56 -1.06
CA GLN A 23 -37.36 -22.65 -0.24
C GLN A 23 -37.53 -22.17 1.20
N ASP A 24 -38.77 -22.17 1.62
CA ASP A 24 -39.28 -21.96 2.97
C ASP A 24 -39.10 -23.22 3.79
N HIS A 25 -38.45 -23.15 4.97
CA HIS A 25 -38.49 -24.18 5.99
C HIS A 25 -38.64 -23.56 7.39
N SER A 26 -39.89 -23.62 7.86
CA SER A 26 -40.30 -23.36 9.23
C SER A 26 -39.83 -24.47 10.21
N ALA A 27 -39.37 -24.01 11.35
CA ALA A 27 -39.48 -24.57 12.72
C ALA A 27 -39.25 -26.06 12.98
N HIS A 28 -38.25 -26.34 13.83
CA HIS A 28 -38.41 -27.28 14.97
C HIS A 28 -37.40 -26.94 16.07
N GLN A 29 -37.95 -26.62 17.27
CA GLN A 29 -37.27 -26.71 18.56
C GLN A 29 -36.95 -28.16 18.90
N HIS A 30 -35.79 -28.43 19.53
CA HIS A 30 -35.70 -29.27 20.72
C HIS A 30 -34.30 -29.21 21.36
N ASP A 31 -34.33 -29.00 22.68
CA ASP A 31 -33.28 -29.17 23.65
C ASP A 31 -32.60 -30.54 23.60
N GLN A 32 -31.29 -30.55 23.78
CA GLN A 32 -30.60 -31.46 24.74
C GLN A 32 -29.08 -31.22 24.71
N ALA A 33 -28.52 -31.00 25.88
CA ALA A 33 -27.08 -30.93 26.15
C ALA A 33 -26.43 -32.31 26.04
N PRO A 34 -25.22 -32.45 25.48
CA PRO A 34 -24.43 -33.67 25.61
C PRO A 34 -23.39 -33.57 26.74
N ALA A 35 -23.26 -34.71 27.40
CA ALA A 35 -22.43 -34.99 28.53
C ALA A 35 -20.92 -34.85 28.28
N THR A 36 -20.26 -34.44 29.35
CA THR A 36 -18.81 -34.46 29.61
C THR A 36 -18.19 -35.84 29.34
N GLN A 37 -17.19 -35.90 28.44
CA GLN A 37 -16.27 -37.03 28.36
C GLN A 37 -14.96 -36.70 29.08
N GLN A 38 -14.54 -37.60 29.97
CA GLN A 38 -13.26 -37.59 30.66
C GLN A 38 -12.11 -37.93 29.70
N PRO A 39 -10.92 -37.38 29.92
CA PRO A 39 -9.73 -37.73 29.14
C PRO A 39 -9.09 -39.04 29.64
N ALA A 40 -8.61 -39.85 28.69
CA ALA A 40 -7.88 -41.08 28.93
C ALA A 40 -6.43 -40.83 29.43
N PRO A 41 -5.84 -41.80 30.20
CA PRO A 41 -4.55 -41.59 30.84
C PRO A 41 -3.35 -41.69 29.91
N VAL A 42 -2.39 -40.79 30.16
CA VAL A 42 -1.09 -40.69 29.45
C VAL A 42 -0.15 -41.81 29.95
N GLN A 43 0.43 -42.59 29.05
CA GLN A 43 1.51 -43.54 29.34
C GLN A 43 2.87 -42.84 29.40
N PRO A 44 3.81 -43.27 30.28
CA PRO A 44 5.14 -42.69 30.40
C PRO A 44 6.10 -43.19 29.30
N PRO A 45 7.17 -42.43 28.98
CA PRO A 45 8.08 -42.77 27.92
C PRO A 45 9.05 -43.91 28.27
N GLN A 46 9.30 -44.78 27.30
CA GLN A 46 10.28 -45.86 27.40
C GLN A 46 11.70 -45.31 27.24
N GLN A 47 12.57 -45.71 28.19
CA GLN A 47 14.01 -45.51 28.12
C GLN A 47 14.65 -46.50 27.13
N HIS A 48 15.44 -45.97 26.17
CA HIS A 48 16.36 -46.78 25.38
C HIS A 48 17.75 -46.81 26.05
N GLN A 49 18.22 -48.01 26.34
CA GLN A 49 19.54 -48.31 26.81
C GLN A 49 20.58 -48.17 25.70
N HIS A 50 21.71 -47.54 26.04
CA HIS A 50 22.91 -47.56 25.26
C HIS A 50 23.65 -48.88 25.50
N ASP A 51 24.06 -49.57 24.44
CA ASP A 51 25.11 -50.58 24.49
C ASP A 51 26.39 -50.05 23.81
N ASP A 52 27.45 -50.29 24.54
CA ASP A 52 28.82 -49.89 24.26
C ASP A 52 29.54 -50.74 23.21
N ALA A 53 30.60 -50.15 22.68
CA ALA A 53 31.83 -50.72 22.17
C ALA A 53 31.93 -51.18 20.72
N THR A 54 32.74 -50.49 19.94
CA THR A 54 33.82 -51.18 19.17
C THR A 54 34.93 -50.21 18.69
N ALA A 55 36.12 -50.49 19.18
CA ALA A 55 37.45 -50.40 18.61
C ALA A 55 37.89 -49.25 17.67
N ALA A 56 38.89 -48.54 18.14
CA ALA A 56 39.75 -47.62 17.40
C ALA A 56 40.66 -48.33 16.38
N GLN A 57 40.83 -47.76 15.19
CA GLN A 57 41.91 -48.04 14.25
C GLN A 57 42.86 -46.84 14.17
N PRO A 58 44.18 -47.08 13.93
CA PRO A 58 45.24 -46.08 14.06
C PRO A 58 45.34 -45.17 12.83
N VAL A 59 45.63 -43.89 13.10
CA VAL A 59 45.90 -42.83 12.12
C VAL A 59 47.34 -42.95 11.65
N PRO A 60 47.67 -42.81 10.35
CA PRO A 60 49.07 -42.71 9.89
C PRO A 60 49.62 -41.29 10.11
N GLU A 61 50.83 -41.29 10.63
CA GLU A 61 51.70 -40.16 10.88
C GLU A 61 52.11 -39.49 9.56
N HIS A 62 51.84 -38.19 9.36
CA HIS A 62 52.42 -37.40 8.29
C HIS A 62 53.40 -36.36 8.83
N GLN A 63 54.58 -36.40 8.27
CA GLN A 63 55.76 -35.60 8.55
C GLN A 63 55.57 -34.11 8.32
N HIS A 64 56.02 -33.31 9.27
CA HIS A 64 56.20 -31.85 9.13
C HIS A 64 57.51 -31.62 8.32
N ASP A 65 57.45 -30.63 7.39
CA ASP A 65 58.43 -29.57 7.20
C ASP A 65 58.13 -28.73 5.95
N ALA A 66 57.56 -27.52 6.15
CA ALA A 66 57.76 -26.33 5.31
C ALA A 66 57.39 -25.07 6.11
N PRO A 67 58.14 -23.97 6.02
CA PRO A 67 57.87 -22.75 6.79
C PRO A 67 56.61 -22.02 6.25
N VAL A 68 55.65 -21.78 7.15
CA VAL A 68 54.43 -21.03 6.86
C VAL A 68 54.76 -19.54 6.85
N THR A 69 54.70 -18.92 5.68
CA THR A 69 54.66 -17.46 5.55
C THR A 69 53.29 -16.97 6.08
N PRO A 70 53.23 -15.93 6.94
CA PRO A 70 51.96 -15.38 7.40
C PRO A 70 51.19 -14.78 6.23
N PRO A 71 49.86 -14.97 6.16
CA PRO A 71 49.05 -14.34 5.13
C PRO A 71 49.08 -12.82 5.27
N PRO A 72 49.00 -12.06 4.17
CA PRO A 72 48.97 -10.61 4.22
C PRO A 72 47.74 -10.15 5.03
N ALA A 73 47.93 -9.09 5.83
CA ALA A 73 46.87 -8.48 6.61
C ALA A 73 45.78 -8.03 5.65
N HIS A 74 44.60 -8.66 5.76
CA HIS A 74 43.41 -8.23 5.02
C HIS A 74 42.91 -6.94 5.61
N ASP A 75 42.81 -5.91 4.77
CA ASP A 75 42.22 -4.62 5.10
C ASP A 75 40.69 -4.80 5.24
N HIS A 76 40.22 -4.80 6.49
CA HIS A 76 38.79 -4.99 6.83
C HIS A 76 37.86 -3.90 6.28
N ALA A 77 38.42 -2.78 5.78
CA ALA A 77 37.65 -1.71 5.15
C ALA A 77 37.16 -2.05 3.73
N GLN A 78 37.86 -2.95 3.01
CA GLN A 78 37.52 -3.33 1.65
C GLN A 78 36.50 -4.47 1.55
N MET A 79 36.46 -5.38 2.54
CA MET A 79 35.53 -6.52 2.54
C MET A 79 34.05 -6.11 2.74
N GLY A 80 33.76 -4.95 3.34
CA GLY A 80 32.40 -4.46 3.53
C GLY A 80 31.74 -3.99 2.24
N HIS A 81 32.50 -3.42 1.31
CA HIS A 81 31.96 -2.87 0.05
C HIS A 81 31.67 -3.94 -1.01
N ASP A 82 32.54 -4.95 -1.13
CA ASP A 82 32.39 -5.96 -2.18
C ASP A 82 31.31 -7.01 -1.87
N ALA A 83 31.10 -7.34 -0.60
CA ALA A 83 29.99 -8.22 -0.18
C ALA A 83 28.64 -7.55 -0.37
N TRP A 84 28.59 -6.23 -0.28
CA TRP A 84 27.36 -5.46 -0.40
C TRP A 84 26.89 -5.31 -1.85
N THR A 85 27.81 -5.02 -2.76
CA THR A 85 27.52 -4.99 -4.20
C THR A 85 27.08 -6.37 -4.72
N THR A 86 27.59 -7.45 -4.14
CA THR A 86 27.24 -8.82 -4.56
C THR A 86 25.85 -9.24 -4.06
N ALA A 87 25.45 -8.88 -2.83
CA ALA A 87 24.12 -9.19 -2.29
C ALA A 87 23.02 -8.32 -2.96
N GLY A 88 23.27 -7.03 -3.16
CA GLY A 88 22.35 -6.14 -3.90
C GLY A 88 22.17 -6.57 -5.35
N ASN A 89 23.23 -6.98 -6.03
CA ASN A 89 23.16 -7.49 -7.41
C ASN A 89 22.44 -8.84 -7.49
N ALA A 90 22.56 -9.72 -6.49
CA ALA A 90 21.86 -11.00 -6.43
C ALA A 90 20.35 -10.79 -6.21
N HIS A 91 19.96 -9.87 -5.33
CA HIS A 91 18.57 -9.50 -5.10
C HIS A 91 17.95 -8.86 -6.34
N ALA A 92 18.60 -7.86 -6.94
CA ALA A 92 18.16 -7.23 -8.17
C ALA A 92 18.02 -8.23 -9.33
N SER A 93 18.96 -9.20 -9.44
CA SER A 93 18.89 -10.25 -10.46
C SER A 93 17.76 -11.24 -10.20
N MET A 94 17.45 -11.56 -8.95
CA MET A 94 16.32 -12.41 -8.59
C MET A 94 15.00 -11.72 -8.94
N MET A 95 14.84 -10.45 -8.57
CA MET A 95 13.65 -9.66 -8.87
C MET A 95 13.46 -9.43 -10.38
N ALA A 96 14.52 -9.17 -11.14
CA ALA A 96 14.45 -9.00 -12.59
C ALA A 96 13.95 -10.25 -13.34
N ASN A 97 14.11 -11.45 -12.77
CA ASN A 97 13.65 -12.71 -13.35
C ASN A 97 12.29 -13.16 -12.78
N MET A 98 11.76 -12.46 -11.78
CA MET A 98 10.49 -12.83 -11.15
C MET A 98 9.33 -12.20 -11.91
N ARG A 99 8.29 -13.01 -12.13
CA ARG A 99 7.06 -12.55 -12.78
C ARG A 99 6.16 -11.85 -11.79
N GLY A 100 5.31 -10.96 -12.30
CA GLY A 100 4.27 -10.31 -11.53
C GLY A 100 3.27 -11.27 -10.90
N LEU A 101 2.56 -10.80 -9.90
CA LEU A 101 1.56 -11.58 -9.15
C LEU A 101 0.34 -11.92 -10.00
N LEU A 102 -0.07 -11.01 -10.90
CA LEU A 102 -1.30 -11.13 -11.66
C LEU A 102 -1.06 -11.51 -13.13
N GLY A 103 0.20 -11.66 -13.56
CA GLY A 103 0.47 -12.00 -14.96
C GLY A 103 1.95 -12.10 -15.35
N PRO A 104 2.22 -12.40 -16.63
CA PRO A 104 3.57 -12.59 -17.17
C PRO A 104 4.27 -11.26 -17.50
N TYR A 105 4.42 -10.39 -16.55
CA TYR A 105 5.14 -9.11 -16.63
C TYR A 105 6.19 -9.01 -15.51
N ALA A 106 7.01 -7.98 -15.49
CA ALA A 106 8.04 -7.79 -14.45
C ALA A 106 7.40 -7.56 -13.07
N VAL A 107 7.89 -8.20 -12.02
CA VAL A 107 7.35 -8.06 -10.65
C VAL A 107 7.39 -6.62 -10.13
N GLY A 108 8.35 -5.80 -10.59
CA GLY A 108 8.43 -4.38 -10.25
C GLY A 108 7.17 -3.59 -10.62
N ARG A 109 6.35 -4.10 -11.54
CA ARG A 109 5.08 -3.50 -11.96
C ARG A 109 3.98 -3.62 -10.90
N ASP A 110 4.02 -4.63 -10.03
CA ASP A 110 3.04 -4.80 -8.95
C ASP A 110 3.18 -3.67 -7.91
N ALA A 111 2.05 -3.24 -7.33
CA ALA A 111 1.99 -2.25 -6.27
C ALA A 111 0.94 -2.62 -5.22
N SER A 112 0.26 -1.66 -4.58
CA SER A 112 -0.84 -1.92 -3.65
C SER A 112 -2.03 -2.55 -4.38
N GLY A 113 -2.81 -3.37 -3.69
CA GLY A 113 -3.97 -4.06 -4.25
C GLY A 113 -3.64 -4.80 -5.53
N THR A 114 -4.26 -4.37 -6.62
CA THR A 114 -3.97 -4.81 -7.99
C THR A 114 -3.34 -3.71 -8.85
N ALA A 115 -2.97 -2.56 -8.26
CA ALA A 115 -2.42 -1.41 -8.98
C ALA A 115 -1.07 -1.72 -9.66
N TRP A 116 -0.79 -0.98 -10.72
CA TRP A 116 0.48 -1.04 -11.45
C TRP A 116 1.31 0.23 -11.27
N GLN A 117 2.63 0.06 -11.30
CA GLN A 117 3.64 1.12 -11.37
C GLN A 117 4.68 0.78 -12.45
N PRO A 118 5.70 1.62 -12.73
CA PRO A 118 6.75 1.29 -13.70
C PRO A 118 7.46 -0.03 -13.38
N ASP A 119 7.81 -0.81 -14.41
CA ASP A 119 8.45 -2.12 -14.28
C ASP A 119 9.79 -2.07 -13.52
N VAL A 120 10.50 -0.93 -13.64
CA VAL A 120 11.78 -0.67 -12.97
C VAL A 120 11.65 -0.27 -11.51
N SER A 121 10.42 -0.20 -10.96
CA SER A 121 10.19 0.11 -9.55
C SER A 121 10.79 -0.99 -8.66
N GLN A 122 11.39 -0.54 -7.55
CA GLN A 122 12.07 -1.44 -6.63
C GLN A 122 11.13 -1.77 -5.46
N HIS A 123 11.00 -3.06 -5.16
CA HIS A 123 10.31 -3.53 -3.96
C HIS A 123 11.33 -3.90 -2.90
N GLY A 124 11.20 -3.29 -1.72
CA GLY A 124 11.89 -3.74 -0.53
C GLY A 124 11.28 -5.03 0.00
N GLY A 125 11.98 -5.70 0.89
CA GLY A 125 11.47 -6.86 1.61
C GLY A 125 12.52 -7.94 1.82
N VAL A 126 12.44 -8.59 2.97
CA VAL A 126 13.21 -9.81 3.25
C VAL A 126 12.47 -10.99 2.65
N HIS A 127 13.11 -11.73 1.76
CA HIS A 127 12.55 -12.89 1.10
C HIS A 127 13.08 -14.20 1.72
N HIS A 128 12.18 -15.17 1.89
CA HIS A 128 12.49 -16.50 2.41
C HIS A 128 11.72 -17.58 1.66
N HIS A 129 12.39 -18.68 1.31
CA HIS A 129 11.75 -19.84 0.69
C HIS A 129 11.42 -20.91 1.74
N ALA A 130 10.14 -21.31 1.80
CA ALA A 130 9.63 -22.35 2.67
C ALA A 130 8.92 -23.42 1.79
N GLY A 131 9.68 -24.42 1.34
CA GLY A 131 9.19 -25.39 0.35
C GLY A 131 8.83 -24.71 -0.97
N ASP A 132 7.58 -24.86 -1.43
CA ASP A 132 7.08 -24.25 -2.67
C ASP A 132 6.61 -22.78 -2.47
N TRP A 133 6.67 -22.26 -1.25
CA TRP A 133 6.27 -20.91 -0.93
C TRP A 133 7.46 -19.96 -0.93
N MET A 134 7.29 -18.82 -1.53
CA MET A 134 8.13 -17.66 -1.32
C MET A 134 7.42 -16.70 -0.37
N LEU A 135 8.05 -16.42 0.75
CA LEU A 135 7.59 -15.49 1.77
C LEU A 135 8.34 -14.17 1.62
N MET A 136 7.66 -13.07 1.87
CA MET A 136 8.23 -11.73 1.92
C MET A 136 7.75 -11.03 3.18
N GLY A 137 8.65 -10.31 3.84
CA GLY A 137 8.33 -9.44 4.97
C GLY A 137 8.94 -8.05 4.77
N HIS A 138 8.17 -7.02 5.09
CA HIS A 138 8.59 -5.62 4.98
C HIS A 138 8.04 -4.82 6.17
N VAL A 139 8.84 -3.89 6.69
CA VAL A 139 8.43 -2.97 7.76
C VAL A 139 8.91 -1.58 7.42
N MET A 140 8.04 -0.59 7.57
CA MET A 140 8.38 0.82 7.57
C MET A 140 7.62 1.53 8.69
N LEU A 141 8.36 2.06 9.66
CA LEU A 141 7.81 2.79 10.79
C LEU A 141 8.44 4.17 10.88
N ASN A 142 7.62 5.17 11.15
CA ASN A 142 8.02 6.56 11.37
C ASN A 142 7.55 7.01 12.75
N GLY A 143 8.48 7.48 13.60
CA GLY A 143 8.16 8.24 14.80
C GLY A 143 8.23 9.73 14.43
N VAL A 144 7.10 10.40 14.42
CA VAL A 144 6.92 11.74 13.85
C VAL A 144 6.59 12.74 14.95
N TYR A 145 7.14 13.94 14.85
CA TYR A 145 6.63 15.14 15.50
C TYR A 145 6.20 16.11 14.40
N ALA A 146 4.92 16.40 14.33
CA ALA A 146 4.31 17.34 13.40
C ALA A 146 3.96 18.63 14.14
N TRP A 147 4.10 19.77 13.46
CA TRP A 147 3.73 21.10 13.94
C TRP A 147 3.21 21.93 12.77
N SER A 148 2.18 22.74 13.03
CA SER A 148 1.66 23.72 12.09
C SER A 148 1.31 25.03 12.82
N ASP A 149 1.45 26.16 12.15
CA ASP A 149 1.12 27.48 12.69
C ASP A 149 -0.31 27.92 12.38
N GLY A 150 -0.65 29.14 12.82
CA GLY A 150 -1.95 29.77 12.60
C GLY A 150 -3.01 29.39 13.65
N PRO A 151 -4.19 30.01 13.58
CA PRO A 151 -5.29 29.80 14.53
C PRO A 151 -5.81 28.36 14.58
N ARG A 152 -5.66 27.61 13.47
CA ARG A 152 -6.05 26.20 13.31
C ARG A 152 -4.85 25.27 13.34
N GLY A 153 -3.67 25.81 13.63
CA GLY A 153 -2.44 25.05 13.80
C GLY A 153 -2.48 24.17 15.04
N ASP A 154 -1.77 23.04 14.98
CA ASP A 154 -1.68 22.07 16.07
C ASP A 154 -0.31 21.38 16.06
N GLU A 155 0.00 20.63 17.13
CA GLU A 155 1.21 19.84 17.23
C GLU A 155 0.94 18.47 17.84
N LYS A 156 1.60 17.43 17.28
CA LYS A 156 1.44 16.06 17.79
C LYS A 156 2.69 15.22 17.54
N ALA A 157 3.03 14.39 18.52
CA ALA A 157 3.99 13.30 18.36
C ALA A 157 3.20 11.99 18.18
N TYR A 158 3.55 11.21 17.15
CA TYR A 158 2.85 9.95 16.85
C TYR A 158 3.77 8.95 16.16
N VAL A 159 3.27 7.73 15.99
CA VAL A 159 3.91 6.68 15.19
C VAL A 159 2.97 6.33 14.06
N ALA A 160 3.50 6.31 12.83
CA ALA A 160 2.79 5.87 11.64
C ALA A 160 3.64 4.90 10.83
N GLY A 161 3.01 4.11 9.98
CA GLY A 161 3.72 3.19 9.09
C GLY A 161 3.03 1.86 8.90
N MET A 162 3.81 0.83 8.49
CA MET A 162 3.23 -0.47 8.15
C MET A 162 4.16 -1.64 8.44
N PHE A 163 3.52 -2.79 8.71
CA PHE A 163 4.09 -4.13 8.71
C PHE A 163 3.41 -4.91 7.60
N MET A 164 4.15 -5.40 6.64
CA MET A 164 3.60 -6.16 5.51
C MET A 164 4.23 -7.54 5.42
N GLY A 165 3.40 -8.55 5.17
CA GLY A 165 3.80 -9.91 4.86
C GLY A 165 3.10 -10.41 3.60
N ALA A 166 3.82 -11.18 2.77
CA ALA A 166 3.25 -11.84 1.60
C ALA A 166 3.73 -13.27 1.50
N ALA A 167 2.87 -14.14 0.96
CA ALA A 167 3.18 -15.52 0.66
C ALA A 167 2.72 -15.84 -0.77
N ARG A 168 3.67 -16.19 -1.63
CA ARG A 168 3.43 -16.53 -3.04
C ARG A 168 3.76 -17.97 -3.31
N ARG A 169 2.94 -18.63 -4.16
CA ARG A 169 3.18 -19.99 -4.65
C ARG A 169 2.77 -20.14 -6.11
N GLU A 170 3.59 -20.81 -6.90
CA GLU A 170 3.21 -21.22 -8.25
C GLU A 170 2.34 -22.49 -8.19
N ILE A 171 1.22 -22.50 -8.88
CA ILE A 171 0.26 -23.61 -8.95
C ILE A 171 0.33 -24.22 -10.34
N GLY A 172 1.02 -25.35 -10.44
CA GLY A 172 1.33 -25.97 -11.73
C GLY A 172 2.20 -25.04 -12.59
N GLU A 173 2.05 -25.14 -13.93
CA GLU A 173 2.88 -24.35 -14.86
C GLU A 173 2.33 -22.95 -15.14
N ARG A 174 1.06 -22.69 -14.82
CA ARG A 174 0.33 -21.50 -15.29
C ARG A 174 -0.33 -20.67 -14.20
N GLY A 175 -0.49 -21.22 -13.00
CA GLY A 175 -1.17 -20.55 -11.90
C GLY A 175 -0.19 -19.85 -10.97
N THR A 176 -0.56 -18.71 -10.42
CA THR A 176 0.13 -18.02 -9.33
C THR A 176 -0.89 -17.71 -8.24
N LEU A 177 -0.66 -18.20 -7.03
CA LEU A 177 -1.46 -17.92 -5.83
C LEU A 177 -0.64 -17.00 -4.91
N ASN A 178 -1.28 -15.97 -4.39
CA ASN A 178 -0.65 -15.03 -3.47
C ASN A 178 -1.60 -14.66 -2.34
N PHE A 179 -1.03 -14.49 -1.13
CA PHE A 179 -1.68 -13.93 0.04
C PHE A 179 -0.88 -12.74 0.53
N ARG A 180 -1.56 -11.68 0.97
CA ARG A 180 -0.93 -10.51 1.61
C ARG A 180 -1.67 -10.17 2.89
N ALA A 181 -0.90 -9.68 3.86
CA ALA A 181 -1.41 -9.07 5.08
C ALA A 181 -0.60 -7.81 5.36
N MET A 182 -1.28 -6.72 5.70
CA MET A 182 -0.68 -5.46 6.09
C MET A 182 -1.36 -4.91 7.34
N MET A 183 -0.55 -4.41 8.26
CA MET A 183 -1.00 -3.84 9.53
C MET A 183 -0.36 -2.47 9.73
N SER A 184 -1.09 -1.56 10.39
CA SER A 184 -0.59 -0.24 10.78
C SER A 184 -0.55 -0.07 12.31
N PRO A 185 0.44 0.65 12.86
CA PRO A 185 0.41 1.11 14.25
C PRO A 185 -0.45 2.36 14.46
N ASP A 186 -1.05 2.93 13.41
CA ASP A 186 -1.73 4.22 13.43
C ASP A 186 -2.84 4.33 14.50
N PRO A 187 -3.60 3.28 14.86
CA PRO A 187 -4.57 3.38 15.94
C PRO A 187 -3.97 3.81 17.29
N LEU A 188 -2.66 3.61 17.50
CA LEU A 188 -1.97 4.05 18.73
C LEU A 188 -1.88 5.57 18.84
N MET A 189 -2.06 6.33 17.76
CA MET A 189 -2.06 7.80 17.82
C MET A 189 -3.38 8.39 18.32
N GLY A 190 -4.45 7.59 18.42
CA GLY A 190 -5.79 8.01 18.83
C GLY A 190 -6.70 8.32 17.63
N ALA A 191 -8.02 8.27 17.86
CA ALA A 191 -9.04 8.42 16.82
C ALA A 191 -8.99 9.78 16.09
N ASP A 192 -8.50 10.82 16.78
CA ASP A 192 -8.34 12.17 16.23
C ASP A 192 -7.18 12.29 15.22
N GLY A 193 -6.47 11.21 14.92
CA GLY A 193 -5.40 11.19 13.91
C GLY A 193 -4.26 12.16 14.19
N TYR A 194 -3.72 12.81 13.17
CA TYR A 194 -2.63 13.78 13.28
C TYR A 194 -2.91 15.09 12.54
N PRO A 195 -2.28 16.22 12.94
CA PRO A 195 -2.47 17.51 12.30
C PRO A 195 -2.08 17.46 10.81
N LEU A 196 -3.01 17.83 9.95
CA LEU A 196 -2.82 18.03 8.52
C LEU A 196 -3.74 19.15 8.06
N LEU A 197 -3.21 20.38 8.04
CA LEU A 197 -3.99 21.56 7.68
C LEU A 197 -4.67 21.40 6.32
N MET A 198 -5.91 21.87 6.24
CA MET A 198 -6.77 21.82 5.04
C MET A 198 -7.18 20.41 4.59
N ALA A 199 -6.88 19.39 5.39
CA ALA A 199 -7.49 18.07 5.21
C ALA A 199 -8.85 18.03 5.92
N ALA A 200 -9.82 17.36 5.31
CA ALA A 200 -11.11 17.07 5.90
C ALA A 200 -11.60 15.70 5.43
N GLY A 201 -12.56 15.14 6.13
CA GLY A 201 -13.18 13.85 5.85
C GLY A 201 -13.08 12.90 7.04
N GLU A 202 -13.99 11.93 7.09
CA GLU A 202 -14.20 10.98 8.18
C GLU A 202 -14.48 11.67 9.54
N SER A 203 -14.52 10.88 10.60
CA SER A 203 -14.84 11.32 11.95
C SER A 203 -13.91 10.65 12.97
N ALA A 204 -13.78 11.24 14.15
CA ALA A 204 -13.10 10.62 15.28
C ALA A 204 -14.08 10.00 16.29
N ASP A 205 -15.36 10.37 16.25
CA ASP A 205 -16.37 9.99 17.25
C ASP A 205 -17.74 9.62 16.64
N GLY A 206 -17.84 9.59 15.31
CA GLY A 206 -19.09 9.30 14.58
C GLY A 206 -20.10 10.45 14.58
N VAL A 207 -19.72 11.65 15.01
CA VAL A 207 -20.65 12.80 15.17
C VAL A 207 -20.15 14.03 14.44
N GLU A 208 -18.88 14.39 14.59
CA GLU A 208 -18.28 15.59 14.00
C GLU A 208 -17.19 15.20 12.97
N PRO A 209 -17.15 15.85 11.80
CA PRO A 209 -16.10 15.59 10.82
C PRO A 209 -14.74 16.07 11.34
N LEU A 210 -13.70 15.33 10.98
CA LEU A 210 -12.33 15.78 11.19
C LEU A 210 -12.00 16.89 10.19
N VAL A 211 -11.51 18.01 10.70
CA VAL A 211 -11.03 19.14 9.90
C VAL A 211 -9.64 19.53 10.35
N ASP A 212 -8.75 19.82 9.40
CA ASP A 212 -7.31 20.08 9.61
C ASP A 212 -6.57 18.91 10.25
N ARG A 213 -7.07 17.71 10.04
CA ARG A 213 -6.51 16.47 10.56
C ARG A 213 -6.66 15.33 9.56
N GLN A 214 -5.70 14.42 9.59
CA GLN A 214 -5.80 13.14 8.90
C GLN A 214 -6.14 12.06 9.92
N HIS A 215 -7.20 11.31 9.66
CA HIS A 215 -7.60 10.16 10.46
C HIS A 215 -6.52 9.06 10.46
N PRO A 216 -6.46 8.19 11.50
CA PRO A 216 -5.54 7.05 11.53
C PRO A 216 -6.03 5.94 10.58
N HIS A 217 -5.11 5.19 10.02
CA HIS A 217 -5.46 3.92 9.37
C HIS A 217 -5.92 2.87 10.40
N ASP A 218 -6.68 1.89 9.93
CA ASP A 218 -7.03 0.71 10.72
C ASP A 218 -5.81 -0.15 11.04
N LEU A 219 -5.89 -0.90 12.15
CA LEU A 219 -4.86 -1.87 12.52
C LEU A 219 -4.60 -2.87 11.41
N ILE A 220 -5.66 -3.37 10.77
CA ILE A 220 -5.58 -4.29 9.64
C ILE A 220 -5.87 -3.53 8.35
N MET A 221 -4.81 -3.21 7.59
CA MET A 221 -4.92 -2.46 6.34
C MET A 221 -5.16 -3.35 5.13
N GLU A 222 -4.68 -4.59 5.14
CA GLU A 222 -4.91 -5.57 4.09
C GLU A 222 -4.91 -6.99 4.64
N LEU A 223 -5.92 -7.76 4.25
CA LEU A 223 -5.96 -9.21 4.30
C LEU A 223 -6.51 -9.69 2.96
N SER A 224 -5.63 -10.06 2.05
CA SER A 224 -6.03 -10.36 0.67
C SER A 224 -5.48 -11.67 0.15
N ALA A 225 -6.15 -12.18 -0.87
CA ALA A 225 -5.70 -13.30 -1.66
C ALA A 225 -5.91 -12.99 -3.15
N SER A 226 -4.98 -13.45 -4.00
CA SER A 226 -5.15 -13.38 -5.44
C SER A 226 -4.76 -14.69 -6.12
N TYR A 227 -5.43 -14.99 -7.22
CA TYR A 227 -5.06 -16.08 -8.10
C TYR A 227 -5.04 -15.59 -9.54
N ALA A 228 -3.93 -15.82 -10.22
CA ALA A 228 -3.76 -15.55 -11.64
C ALA A 228 -3.53 -16.84 -12.43
N HIS A 229 -4.11 -16.93 -13.62
CA HIS A 229 -3.91 -18.02 -14.54
C HIS A 229 -3.45 -17.52 -15.91
N ARG A 230 -2.28 -17.95 -16.34
CA ARG A 230 -1.74 -17.59 -17.66
C ARG A 230 -2.50 -18.33 -18.75
N VAL A 231 -3.09 -17.56 -19.68
CA VAL A 231 -3.83 -18.08 -20.83
C VAL A 231 -3.00 -18.04 -22.12
N GLY A 232 -1.82 -17.43 -22.06
CA GLY A 232 -0.84 -17.31 -23.15
C GLY A 232 0.54 -16.91 -22.64
N GLU A 233 1.45 -16.57 -23.54
CA GLU A 233 2.81 -16.14 -23.18
C GLU A 233 2.81 -14.74 -22.54
N THR A 234 1.90 -13.87 -23.02
CA THR A 234 1.80 -12.47 -22.60
C THR A 234 0.49 -12.13 -21.91
N SER A 235 -0.38 -13.13 -21.64
CA SER A 235 -1.74 -12.88 -21.15
C SER A 235 -2.06 -13.73 -19.93
N SER A 236 -2.81 -13.16 -19.01
CA SER A 236 -3.42 -13.86 -17.87
C SER A 236 -4.82 -13.34 -17.57
N VAL A 237 -5.60 -14.16 -16.88
CA VAL A 237 -6.82 -13.77 -16.18
C VAL A 237 -6.54 -13.89 -14.69
N PHE A 238 -7.14 -13.01 -13.88
CA PHE A 238 -6.93 -13.04 -12.44
C PHE A 238 -8.20 -12.69 -11.67
N VAL A 239 -8.20 -13.10 -10.40
CA VAL A 239 -9.14 -12.66 -9.37
C VAL A 239 -8.35 -12.23 -8.15
N TYR A 240 -8.86 -11.24 -7.43
CA TYR A 240 -8.34 -10.72 -6.19
C TYR A 240 -9.51 -10.50 -5.23
N GLY A 241 -9.32 -10.78 -3.97
CA GLY A 241 -10.28 -10.47 -2.91
C GLY A 241 -9.57 -10.03 -1.65
N GLY A 242 -10.12 -9.07 -0.95
CA GLY A 242 -9.59 -8.53 0.30
C GLY A 242 -10.66 -8.25 1.34
N LEU A 243 -10.28 -8.43 2.61
CA LEU A 243 -11.09 -8.12 3.77
C LEU A 243 -10.17 -7.69 4.93
N PRO A 244 -9.64 -6.47 4.95
CA PRO A 244 -9.78 -5.44 3.92
C PRO A 244 -8.90 -5.65 2.68
N GLY A 245 -9.11 -4.79 1.66
CA GLY A 245 -8.36 -4.79 0.41
C GLY A 245 -8.53 -3.48 -0.35
N GLU A 246 -8.00 -3.43 -1.57
CA GLU A 246 -8.01 -2.25 -2.44
C GLU A 246 -8.77 -2.56 -3.74
N PRO A 247 -9.86 -1.84 -4.08
CA PRO A 247 -10.56 -1.98 -5.35
C PRO A 247 -9.76 -1.40 -6.52
N ALA A 248 -10.18 -1.72 -7.73
CA ALA A 248 -9.56 -1.25 -8.97
C ALA A 248 -9.90 0.22 -9.26
N PHE A 249 -9.40 1.13 -8.43
CA PHE A 249 -9.55 2.58 -8.56
C PHE A 249 -8.25 3.29 -8.24
N GLY A 250 -7.98 4.41 -8.90
CA GLY A 250 -6.83 5.29 -8.64
C GLY A 250 -5.45 4.73 -9.00
N PRO A 251 -4.40 5.53 -8.76
CA PRO A 251 -3.01 5.08 -8.74
C PRO A 251 -2.75 4.14 -7.55
N PRO A 252 -1.58 3.50 -7.44
CA PRO A 252 -1.19 2.82 -6.21
C PRO A 252 -1.33 3.73 -4.98
N ALA A 253 -1.71 3.18 -3.83
CA ALA A 253 -1.78 3.91 -2.58
C ALA A 253 -0.46 4.65 -2.29
N PHE A 254 -0.52 5.85 -1.71
CA PHE A 254 0.63 6.75 -1.57
C PHE A 254 1.83 6.09 -0.88
N MET A 255 1.61 5.23 0.11
CA MET A 255 2.66 4.49 0.82
C MET A 255 3.37 3.42 -0.03
N HIS A 256 2.85 3.12 -1.22
CA HIS A 256 3.41 2.15 -2.17
C HIS A 256 3.88 2.80 -3.48
N ARG A 257 3.64 4.10 -3.69
CA ARG A 257 4.18 4.83 -4.85
C ARG A 257 5.62 5.24 -4.60
N MET A 258 6.52 4.95 -5.53
CA MET A 258 7.95 5.29 -5.42
C MET A 258 8.22 6.80 -5.27
N SER A 259 7.28 7.66 -5.67
CA SER A 259 7.36 9.12 -5.56
C SER A 259 6.87 9.67 -4.22
N ALA A 260 6.11 8.89 -3.43
CA ALA A 260 5.41 9.33 -2.23
C ALA A 260 5.81 8.60 -0.95
N MET A 261 6.23 7.33 -1.06
CA MET A 261 6.40 6.40 0.07
C MET A 261 7.40 6.85 1.14
N ASP A 262 8.23 7.83 0.86
CA ASP A 262 9.21 8.37 1.81
C ASP A 262 8.64 9.50 2.69
N SER A 263 7.49 10.09 2.33
CA SER A 263 6.80 11.05 3.18
C SER A 263 6.05 10.33 4.30
N PRO A 264 6.17 10.79 5.58
CA PRO A 264 5.46 10.16 6.69
C PRO A 264 3.98 10.57 6.78
N GLU A 265 3.49 11.40 5.86
CA GLU A 265 2.14 11.95 5.86
C GLU A 265 1.35 11.56 4.60
N ALA A 266 0.03 11.47 4.74
CA ALA A 266 -0.88 11.33 3.61
C ALA A 266 -0.88 12.60 2.73
N PRO A 267 -1.18 12.48 1.43
CA PRO A 267 -1.47 13.65 0.59
C PRO A 267 -2.82 14.29 0.99
N LEU A 268 -2.98 15.60 0.78
CA LEU A 268 -4.32 16.25 0.84
C LEU A 268 -5.28 15.63 -0.19
N THR A 269 -4.74 15.24 -1.32
CA THR A 269 -5.47 14.62 -2.43
C THR A 269 -5.86 13.17 -2.18
N HIS A 270 -5.56 12.60 -1.00
CA HIS A 270 -5.82 11.19 -0.64
C HIS A 270 -7.27 10.78 -0.88
N HIS A 271 -8.24 11.61 -0.48
CA HIS A 271 -9.68 11.34 -0.63
C HIS A 271 -10.18 11.35 -2.08
N TRP A 272 -9.38 11.80 -3.05
CA TRP A 272 -9.70 11.75 -4.48
C TRP A 272 -9.07 10.57 -5.20
N PHE A 273 -7.90 10.09 -4.73
CA PHE A 273 -7.11 9.13 -5.48
C PHE A 273 -7.07 7.74 -4.87
N ASP A 274 -6.88 7.65 -3.57
CA ASP A 274 -6.49 6.41 -2.92
C ASP A 274 -7.06 6.18 -1.50
N SER A 275 -8.13 6.89 -1.09
CA SER A 275 -8.82 6.63 0.18
C SER A 275 -9.40 5.22 0.26
N THR A 276 -9.79 4.65 -0.88
CA THR A 276 -10.34 3.29 -0.95
C THR A 276 -9.30 2.17 -0.78
N HIS A 277 -8.02 2.48 -0.45
CA HIS A 277 -6.99 1.44 -0.30
C HIS A 277 -7.19 0.54 0.92
N ILE A 278 -8.02 0.93 1.88
CA ILE A 278 -8.50 0.10 2.99
C ILE A 278 -10.02 0.00 2.87
N THR A 279 -10.51 -1.00 2.18
CA THR A 279 -11.94 -1.23 1.96
C THR A 279 -12.32 -2.61 2.50
N PHE A 280 -13.27 -2.64 3.45
CA PHE A 280 -13.72 -3.85 4.11
C PHE A 280 -14.68 -4.67 3.24
N GLY A 281 -14.13 -5.28 2.23
CA GLY A 281 -14.79 -6.15 1.26
C GLY A 281 -14.55 -5.72 -0.17
N VAL A 282 -13.66 -6.44 -0.86
CA VAL A 282 -13.31 -6.21 -2.27
C VAL A 282 -13.27 -7.53 -3.02
N LEU A 283 -13.85 -7.53 -4.20
CA LEU A 283 -13.70 -8.59 -5.18
C LEU A 283 -13.37 -7.97 -6.54
N THR A 284 -12.17 -8.24 -7.05
CA THR A 284 -11.69 -7.76 -8.34
C THR A 284 -11.45 -8.92 -9.29
N ALA A 285 -11.83 -8.75 -10.54
CA ALA A 285 -11.45 -9.64 -11.64
C ALA A 285 -10.85 -8.83 -12.78
N GLY A 286 -9.88 -9.40 -13.48
CA GLY A 286 -9.21 -8.70 -14.56
C GLY A 286 -8.43 -9.59 -15.51
N VAL A 287 -7.91 -8.93 -16.53
CA VAL A 287 -7.06 -9.54 -17.56
C VAL A 287 -5.81 -8.69 -17.77
N THR A 288 -4.68 -9.33 -18.00
CA THR A 288 -3.44 -8.71 -18.47
C THR A 288 -3.14 -9.18 -19.87
N HIS A 289 -2.65 -8.28 -20.73
CA HIS A 289 -2.18 -8.61 -22.07
C HIS A 289 -1.03 -7.70 -22.46
N GLY A 290 0.20 -8.21 -22.45
CA GLY A 290 1.42 -7.44 -22.66
C GLY A 290 1.52 -6.30 -21.64
N ASP A 291 1.47 -5.06 -22.15
CA ASP A 291 1.60 -3.85 -21.35
C ASP A 291 0.27 -3.26 -20.89
N TRP A 292 -0.83 -3.96 -21.11
CA TRP A 292 -2.18 -3.55 -20.74
C TRP A 292 -2.78 -4.42 -19.64
N LYS A 293 -3.55 -3.78 -18.74
CA LYS A 293 -4.41 -4.44 -17.77
C LYS A 293 -5.79 -3.77 -17.76
N PHE A 294 -6.83 -4.60 -17.70
CA PHE A 294 -8.22 -4.20 -17.56
C PHE A 294 -8.80 -4.93 -16.37
N GLU A 295 -9.41 -4.21 -15.47
CA GLU A 295 -9.95 -4.77 -14.23
C GLU A 295 -11.22 -4.08 -13.79
N ALA A 296 -12.06 -4.83 -13.07
CA ALA A 296 -13.30 -4.36 -12.49
C ALA A 296 -13.44 -4.89 -11.07
N SER A 297 -13.97 -4.08 -10.18
CA SER A 297 -14.24 -4.46 -8.79
C SER A 297 -15.70 -4.27 -8.41
N ARG A 298 -16.14 -5.14 -7.49
CA ARG A 298 -17.27 -4.89 -6.60
C ARG A 298 -16.69 -4.77 -5.19
N PHE A 299 -17.12 -3.75 -4.45
CA PHE A 299 -16.57 -3.49 -3.13
C PHE A 299 -17.61 -2.80 -2.22
N ARG A 300 -17.36 -2.77 -0.92
CA ARG A 300 -18.12 -1.99 0.04
C ARG A 300 -17.75 -0.52 -0.13
N GLY A 301 -18.75 0.36 -0.36
CA GLY A 301 -18.51 1.80 -0.58
C GLY A 301 -18.14 2.55 0.68
N ARG A 302 -18.75 2.17 1.81
CA ARG A 302 -18.54 2.82 3.10
C ARG A 302 -17.07 2.73 3.52
N GLU A 303 -16.48 3.88 3.83
CA GLU A 303 -15.15 3.98 4.44
C GLU A 303 -15.14 3.35 5.84
N PRO A 304 -13.97 2.95 6.38
CA PRO A 304 -13.85 2.41 7.73
C PRO A 304 -14.44 3.35 8.79
N ASP A 305 -15.01 2.80 9.87
CA ASP A 305 -15.53 3.59 10.97
C ASP A 305 -14.45 3.97 11.99
N GLU A 306 -14.83 4.51 13.15
CA GLU A 306 -13.92 5.01 14.18
C GLU A 306 -13.29 3.89 15.03
N ASP A 307 -13.80 2.63 14.97
CA ASP A 307 -13.20 1.47 15.63
C ASP A 307 -12.08 0.87 14.77
N ARG A 308 -10.90 1.47 14.83
CA ARG A 308 -9.73 1.10 14.04
C ARG A 308 -9.14 -0.28 14.38
N TYR A 309 -9.78 -1.07 15.24
CA TYR A 309 -9.26 -2.38 15.67
C TYR A 309 -10.07 -3.57 15.17
N ASP A 310 -11.24 -3.36 14.62
CA ASP A 310 -12.11 -4.42 14.14
C ASP A 310 -11.97 -4.67 12.62
N ILE A 311 -12.74 -5.60 12.11
CA ILE A 311 -12.91 -5.88 10.68
C ILE A 311 -14.40 -5.80 10.40
N GLU A 312 -14.77 -4.76 9.72
CA GLU A 312 -16.12 -4.55 9.33
C GLU A 312 -16.59 -5.51 8.22
N SER A 313 -17.86 -5.74 8.14
CA SER A 313 -18.47 -6.52 7.07
C SER A 313 -19.69 -5.81 6.52
N GLY A 314 -19.94 -5.93 5.23
CA GLY A 314 -21.07 -5.29 4.57
C GLY A 314 -21.31 -5.83 3.17
N GLU A 315 -22.31 -5.26 2.51
CA GLU A 315 -22.60 -5.59 1.11
C GLU A 315 -21.53 -4.98 0.19
N LEU A 316 -21.27 -5.64 -0.93
CA LEU A 316 -20.44 -5.10 -2.00
C LEU A 316 -21.36 -4.25 -2.91
N ASP A 317 -21.67 -3.05 -2.49
CA ASP A 317 -22.66 -2.14 -3.08
C ASP A 317 -22.09 -1.23 -4.17
N SER A 318 -20.76 -1.07 -4.20
CA SER A 318 -20.04 -0.15 -5.07
C SER A 318 -19.28 -0.85 -6.19
N SER A 319 -18.89 -0.11 -7.21
CA SER A 319 -18.23 -0.66 -8.41
C SER A 319 -17.10 0.22 -8.88
N SER A 320 -16.03 -0.37 -9.41
CA SER A 320 -14.97 0.38 -10.08
C SER A 320 -14.43 -0.33 -11.32
N LEU A 321 -13.82 0.46 -12.19
CA LEU A 321 -13.12 0.02 -13.39
C LEU A 321 -11.77 0.72 -13.45
N ARG A 322 -10.70 -0.02 -13.78
CA ARG A 322 -9.38 0.58 -14.03
C ARG A 322 -8.73 -0.02 -15.26
N VAL A 323 -8.15 0.84 -16.07
CA VAL A 323 -7.26 0.47 -17.18
C VAL A 323 -5.86 0.95 -16.84
N SER A 324 -4.88 0.07 -16.92
CA SER A 324 -3.47 0.39 -16.72
C SER A 324 -2.68 0.09 -17.99
N TRP A 325 -1.68 0.93 -18.30
CA TRP A 325 -0.82 0.78 -19.46
C TRP A 325 0.63 1.18 -19.12
N ASN A 326 1.55 0.23 -19.31
CA ASN A 326 2.99 0.47 -19.15
C ASN A 326 3.66 0.51 -20.54
N PRO A 327 3.65 1.63 -21.26
CA PRO A 327 4.22 1.74 -22.61
C PRO A 327 5.72 1.51 -22.69
N THR A 328 6.41 1.68 -21.58
CA THR A 328 7.84 1.40 -21.39
C THR A 328 8.08 0.90 -19.96
N GLU A 329 9.23 0.31 -19.70
CA GLU A 329 9.62 -0.13 -18.36
C GLU A 329 9.66 1.01 -17.31
N ASN A 330 9.77 2.27 -17.76
CA ASN A 330 9.89 3.45 -16.91
C ASN A 330 8.56 4.18 -16.68
N VAL A 331 7.51 3.87 -17.42
CA VAL A 331 6.24 4.61 -17.43
C VAL A 331 5.08 3.69 -17.11
N SER A 332 4.24 4.09 -16.16
CA SER A 332 2.94 3.49 -15.88
C SER A 332 1.85 4.55 -15.95
N LEU A 333 0.81 4.29 -16.71
CA LEU A 333 -0.36 5.14 -16.87
C LEU A 333 -1.60 4.41 -16.40
N GLN A 334 -2.54 5.11 -15.78
CA GLN A 334 -3.85 4.57 -15.45
C GLN A 334 -4.96 5.57 -15.72
N ALA A 335 -6.16 5.03 -15.98
CA ALA A 335 -7.43 5.73 -15.90
C ALA A 335 -8.44 4.84 -15.18
N SER A 336 -9.21 5.40 -14.27
CA SER A 336 -10.19 4.67 -13.49
C SER A 336 -11.46 5.47 -13.26
N TRP A 337 -12.53 4.73 -12.96
CA TRP A 337 -13.83 5.24 -12.59
C TRP A 337 -14.40 4.39 -11.46
N ALA A 338 -15.13 5.01 -10.54
CA ALA A 338 -15.84 4.34 -9.47
C ALA A 338 -17.22 4.99 -9.26
N ASP A 339 -18.18 4.16 -8.87
CA ASP A 339 -19.49 4.52 -8.37
C ASP A 339 -19.58 3.97 -6.95
N ILE A 340 -19.59 4.85 -5.97
CA ILE A 340 -19.37 4.54 -4.55
C ILE A 340 -20.64 4.91 -3.80
N THR A 341 -21.24 3.91 -3.18
CA THR A 341 -22.47 4.07 -2.40
C THR A 341 -22.10 4.54 -0.99
N SER A 342 -22.61 5.70 -0.59
CA SER A 342 -22.55 6.22 0.78
C SER A 342 -21.16 6.08 1.40
N PRO A 343 -20.09 6.69 0.83
CA PRO A 343 -18.73 6.52 1.34
C PRO A 343 -18.56 7.04 2.77
N GLU A 344 -19.14 8.19 3.08
CA GLU A 344 -18.98 8.85 4.36
C GLU A 344 -20.07 8.49 5.36
N ALA A 345 -19.66 8.17 6.61
CA ALA A 345 -20.59 7.74 7.65
C ALA A 345 -21.56 8.85 8.09
N LEU A 346 -21.09 10.09 8.07
CA LEU A 346 -21.88 11.27 8.46
C LEU A 346 -22.88 11.69 7.38
N GLU A 347 -22.73 11.21 6.14
CA GLU A 347 -23.52 11.57 4.97
C GLU A 347 -24.10 10.34 4.23
N PRO A 348 -24.86 9.47 4.93
CA PRO A 348 -25.26 8.19 4.38
C PRO A 348 -26.20 8.27 3.17
N GLU A 349 -26.76 9.44 2.87
CA GLU A 349 -27.62 9.72 1.71
C GLU A 349 -26.85 10.14 0.45
N HIS A 350 -25.56 10.42 0.56
CA HIS A 350 -24.76 10.86 -0.57
C HIS A 350 -23.94 9.70 -1.12
N ASP A 351 -24.15 9.40 -2.41
CA ASP A 351 -23.28 8.56 -3.19
C ASP A 351 -22.27 9.43 -3.96
N GLU A 352 -21.14 8.86 -4.37
CA GLU A 352 -20.13 9.55 -5.14
C GLU A 352 -19.78 8.82 -6.43
N GLN A 353 -19.61 9.57 -7.51
CA GLN A 353 -18.90 9.11 -8.69
C GLN A 353 -17.51 9.74 -8.72
N ARG A 354 -16.51 8.90 -8.82
CA ARG A 354 -15.11 9.34 -8.90
C ARG A 354 -14.47 8.87 -10.19
N TRP A 355 -13.63 9.70 -10.78
CA TRP A 355 -12.73 9.27 -11.84
C TRP A 355 -11.34 9.86 -11.65
N SER A 356 -10.32 9.14 -12.09
CA SER A 356 -8.94 9.60 -12.01
C SER A 356 -8.12 9.17 -13.19
N VAL A 357 -7.09 9.98 -13.47
CA VAL A 357 -6.01 9.65 -14.40
C VAL A 357 -4.69 9.94 -13.73
N SER A 358 -3.69 9.08 -13.95
CA SER A 358 -2.34 9.31 -13.44
C SER A 358 -1.27 8.76 -14.36
N GLY A 359 -0.07 9.32 -14.22
CA GLY A 359 1.14 8.84 -14.85
C GLY A 359 2.29 8.82 -13.86
N ILE A 360 2.97 7.68 -13.76
CA ILE A 360 4.16 7.48 -12.93
C ILE A 360 5.36 7.26 -13.84
N TYR A 361 6.42 7.99 -13.60
CA TYR A 361 7.71 7.82 -14.27
C TYR A 361 8.79 7.52 -13.25
N THR A 362 9.44 6.36 -13.37
CA THR A 362 10.56 5.96 -12.50
C THR A 362 11.78 5.67 -13.36
N ARG A 363 12.94 6.23 -12.98
CA ARG A 363 14.19 6.02 -13.71
C ARG A 363 15.34 5.68 -12.78
N PRO A 364 15.89 4.45 -12.86
CA PRO A 364 17.18 4.12 -12.28
C PRO A 364 18.29 4.97 -12.91
N ILE A 365 19.23 5.45 -12.08
CA ILE A 365 20.38 6.25 -12.53
C ILE A 365 21.66 5.41 -12.48
N GLY A 366 21.66 4.37 -11.63
CA GLY A 366 22.75 3.42 -11.44
C GLY A 366 23.01 3.15 -9.94
N GLY A 367 23.37 1.90 -9.61
CA GLY A 367 23.41 1.44 -8.23
C GLY A 367 22.04 1.61 -7.55
N ASP A 368 22.02 2.19 -6.35
CA ASP A 368 20.78 2.46 -5.60
C ASP A 368 20.12 3.81 -5.97
N ALA A 369 20.69 4.52 -6.96
CA ALA A 369 20.20 5.84 -7.34
C ALA A 369 19.04 5.74 -8.33
N PHE A 370 17.96 6.46 -8.04
CA PHE A 370 16.81 6.60 -8.94
C PHE A 370 16.04 7.90 -8.64
N TYR A 371 15.16 8.26 -9.54
CA TYR A 371 14.10 9.21 -9.24
C TYR A 371 12.76 8.70 -9.74
N SER A 372 11.68 9.12 -9.09
CA SER A 372 10.31 8.81 -9.45
C SER A 372 9.46 10.07 -9.38
N VAL A 373 8.54 10.21 -10.32
CA VAL A 373 7.61 11.34 -10.41
C VAL A 373 6.22 10.80 -10.70
N THR A 374 5.21 11.32 -10.00
CA THR A 374 3.80 11.06 -10.29
C THR A 374 3.08 12.37 -10.59
N LEU A 375 2.27 12.35 -11.64
CA LEU A 375 1.28 13.39 -11.92
C LEU A 375 -0.09 12.73 -11.95
N ALA A 376 -1.07 13.34 -11.29
CA ALA A 376 -2.43 12.81 -11.25
C ALA A 376 -3.47 13.93 -11.23
N PHE A 377 -4.65 13.61 -11.75
CA PHE A 377 -5.84 14.42 -11.68
C PHE A 377 -7.02 13.51 -11.36
N ALA A 378 -7.92 13.96 -10.48
CA ALA A 378 -9.16 13.28 -10.16
C ALA A 378 -10.29 14.30 -9.97
N ASN A 379 -11.50 13.80 -10.11
CA ASN A 379 -12.72 14.50 -9.81
C ASN A 379 -13.65 13.57 -9.03
N LYS A 380 -14.32 14.09 -8.00
CA LYS A 380 -15.42 13.43 -7.30
C LYS A 380 -16.70 14.25 -7.45
N GLU A 381 -17.80 13.59 -7.81
CA GLU A 381 -19.12 14.18 -7.97
C GLU A 381 -20.08 13.48 -7.01
N ARG A 382 -20.68 14.25 -6.10
CA ARG A 382 -21.69 13.77 -5.15
C ARG A 382 -23.10 13.85 -5.75
N THR A 383 -24.03 13.04 -5.21
CA THR A 383 -25.42 13.00 -5.66
C THR A 383 -26.21 14.30 -5.45
N ASP A 384 -25.72 15.19 -4.58
CA ASP A 384 -26.27 16.56 -4.41
C ASP A 384 -25.84 17.52 -5.53
N GLY A 385 -24.95 17.10 -6.43
CA GLY A 385 -24.46 17.84 -7.58
C GLY A 385 -23.21 18.66 -7.33
N VAL A 386 -22.56 18.51 -6.16
CA VAL A 386 -21.24 19.11 -5.89
C VAL A 386 -20.18 18.29 -6.60
N SER A 387 -19.30 18.98 -7.34
CA SER A 387 -18.20 18.37 -8.07
C SER A 387 -16.90 19.02 -7.63
N LEU A 388 -15.90 18.21 -7.22
CA LEU A 388 -14.67 18.64 -6.58
C LEU A 388 -13.46 18.04 -7.33
N ASP A 389 -12.54 18.90 -7.76
CA ASP A 389 -11.33 18.53 -8.49
C ASP A 389 -10.13 18.39 -7.55
N ALA A 390 -9.18 17.53 -7.95
CA ALA A 390 -7.89 17.40 -7.27
C ALA A 390 -6.73 17.20 -8.25
N TRP A 391 -5.63 17.89 -7.99
CA TRP A 391 -4.39 17.85 -8.74
C TRP A 391 -3.23 17.44 -7.85
N LEU A 392 -2.41 16.51 -8.32
CA LEU A 392 -1.23 16.01 -7.61
C LEU A 392 -0.01 15.99 -8.52
N ALA A 393 1.09 16.54 -8.02
CA ALA A 393 2.42 16.34 -8.56
C ALA A 393 3.37 15.99 -7.41
N GLU A 394 4.00 14.84 -7.47
CA GLU A 394 4.96 14.40 -6.45
C GLU A 394 6.21 13.81 -7.07
N ALA A 395 7.33 13.93 -6.38
CA ALA A 395 8.61 13.42 -6.82
C ALA A 395 9.46 12.95 -5.63
N ALA A 396 10.21 11.88 -5.84
CA ALA A 396 11.28 11.46 -4.95
C ALA A 396 12.57 11.26 -5.75
N TRP A 397 13.69 11.66 -5.17
CA TRP A 397 15.04 11.48 -5.71
C TRP A 397 15.94 10.82 -4.68
N HIS A 398 16.46 9.68 -5.04
CA HIS A 398 17.44 8.91 -4.27
C HIS A 398 18.79 8.98 -5.01
N PRO A 399 19.68 9.93 -4.68
CA PRO A 399 21.01 10.01 -5.32
C PRO A 399 21.91 8.83 -4.94
N ASN A 400 21.61 8.16 -3.84
CA ASN A 400 22.30 6.98 -3.33
C ASN A 400 21.48 6.35 -2.19
N ALA A 401 21.94 5.21 -1.64
CA ALA A 401 21.27 4.49 -0.54
C ALA A 401 21.12 5.28 0.78
N GLN A 402 21.71 6.47 0.88
CA GLN A 402 21.81 7.20 2.15
C GLN A 402 20.94 8.47 2.18
N TRP A 403 20.61 9.02 1.04
CA TRP A 403 19.88 10.28 0.93
C TRP A 403 18.64 10.13 0.09
N THR A 404 17.56 10.67 0.59
CA THR A 404 16.28 10.82 -0.11
C THR A 404 15.85 12.27 -0.05
N TRP A 405 15.48 12.83 -1.19
CA TRP A 405 14.81 14.13 -1.32
C TRP A 405 13.46 13.88 -1.94
N PHE A 406 12.43 14.50 -1.40
CA PHE A 406 11.08 14.38 -1.94
C PHE A 406 10.33 15.69 -1.87
N ALA A 407 9.36 15.86 -2.75
CA ALA A 407 8.49 17.03 -2.79
C ALA A 407 7.11 16.64 -3.33
N ARG A 408 6.10 17.40 -2.91
CA ARG A 408 4.72 17.25 -3.35
C ARG A 408 4.08 18.62 -3.51
N ALA A 409 3.33 18.81 -4.61
CA ALA A 409 2.46 19.94 -4.87
C ALA A 409 1.05 19.41 -5.08
N GLU A 410 0.09 19.97 -4.38
CA GLU A 410 -1.31 19.54 -4.37
C GLU A 410 -2.22 20.74 -4.48
N ALA A 411 -3.35 20.58 -5.17
CA ALA A 411 -4.44 21.52 -5.17
C ALA A 411 -5.75 20.71 -5.14
N ILE A 412 -6.69 21.10 -4.29
CA ILE A 412 -7.99 20.49 -4.16
C ILE A 412 -9.09 21.55 -4.08
N GLU A 413 -10.27 21.20 -4.54
CA GLU A 413 -11.51 21.86 -4.20
C GLU A 413 -12.16 21.13 -3.02
N THR A 414 -12.66 21.86 -2.03
CA THR A 414 -13.29 21.29 -0.83
C THR A 414 -14.38 22.21 -0.32
N ASP A 415 -15.44 21.65 0.27
CA ASP A 415 -16.58 22.38 0.86
C ASP A 415 -16.72 22.11 2.37
N GLU A 416 -15.68 21.52 3.02
CA GLU A 416 -15.74 21.06 4.39
C GLU A 416 -14.92 21.89 5.40
N LEU A 417 -14.12 22.88 4.94
CA LEU A 417 -13.19 23.60 5.80
C LEU A 417 -13.82 24.73 6.64
N ALA A 418 -14.83 25.44 6.08
CA ALA A 418 -15.47 26.56 6.76
C ALA A 418 -16.72 26.13 7.55
N ALA A 419 -17.48 25.21 7.01
CA ALA A 419 -18.65 24.56 7.59
C ALA A 419 -18.89 23.27 6.83
N HIS A 420 -19.47 22.29 7.46
CA HIS A 420 -19.90 21.07 6.77
C HIS A 420 -20.86 21.44 5.63
N HIS A 421 -20.54 21.06 4.39
CA HIS A 421 -21.19 21.53 3.16
C HIS A 421 -21.24 23.06 3.01
N GLY A 422 -20.12 23.69 3.25
CA GLY A 422 -19.92 25.10 2.97
C GLY A 422 -19.84 25.42 1.47
N PRO A 423 -19.47 26.64 1.10
CA PRO A 423 -19.09 26.94 -0.27
C PRO A 423 -17.83 26.13 -0.65
N VAL A 424 -17.76 25.74 -1.93
CA VAL A 424 -16.55 25.11 -2.48
C VAL A 424 -15.42 26.13 -2.49
N GLU A 425 -14.28 25.75 -1.92
CA GLU A 425 -13.09 26.56 -1.77
C GLU A 425 -11.87 25.86 -2.37
N ASP A 426 -11.02 26.63 -3.03
CA ASP A 426 -9.74 26.16 -3.55
C ASP A 426 -8.66 26.26 -2.47
N VAL A 427 -7.96 25.17 -2.22
CA VAL A 427 -6.76 25.16 -1.37
C VAL A 427 -5.61 24.42 -2.05
N ALA A 428 -4.39 24.84 -1.72
CA ALA A 428 -3.20 24.18 -2.26
C ALA A 428 -2.13 23.99 -1.17
N ARG A 429 -1.25 23.02 -1.41
CA ARG A 429 -0.10 22.76 -0.53
C ARG A 429 1.15 22.46 -1.34
N LEU A 430 2.27 22.99 -0.89
CA LEU A 430 3.62 22.58 -1.28
C LEU A 430 4.31 21.96 -0.07
N SER A 431 4.85 20.77 -0.23
CA SER A 431 5.70 20.15 0.79
C SER A 431 7.00 19.67 0.20
N GLY A 432 8.07 19.65 1.02
CA GLY A 432 9.35 19.14 0.61
C GLY A 432 10.12 18.59 1.80
N GLY A 433 10.78 17.47 1.60
CA GLY A 433 11.48 16.78 2.66
C GLY A 433 12.82 16.19 2.25
N VAL A 434 13.60 15.84 3.28
CA VAL A 434 14.88 15.18 3.14
C VAL A 434 15.05 14.12 4.21
N ILE A 435 15.68 13.00 3.86
CA ILE A 435 15.99 11.92 4.79
C ILE A 435 17.45 11.54 4.66
N ARG A 436 18.08 11.32 5.81
CA ARG A 436 19.38 10.67 5.91
C ARG A 436 19.22 9.30 6.53
N ASP A 437 19.62 8.27 5.80
CA ASP A 437 19.58 6.87 6.21
C ASP A 437 20.95 6.34 6.61
N TRP A 438 20.95 5.44 7.58
CA TRP A 438 22.11 4.66 8.01
C TRP A 438 21.73 3.18 8.02
N ARG A 439 22.47 2.36 7.32
CA ARG A 439 22.31 0.92 7.37
C ARG A 439 22.82 0.37 8.70
N VAL A 440 21.94 -0.33 9.43
CA VAL A 440 22.24 -0.96 10.72
C VAL A 440 22.78 -2.40 10.49
N ASN A 441 22.14 -3.12 9.57
CA ASN A 441 22.55 -4.45 9.11
C ASN A 441 22.04 -4.68 7.68
N GLU A 442 22.16 -5.90 7.15
CA GLU A 442 21.80 -6.24 5.77
C GLU A 442 20.34 -5.86 5.42
N ASN A 443 19.41 -6.02 6.37
CA ASN A 443 17.98 -5.84 6.15
C ASN A 443 17.39 -4.67 6.97
N THR A 444 18.20 -3.92 7.72
CA THR A 444 17.69 -2.88 8.61
C THR A 444 18.33 -1.53 8.33
N VAL A 445 17.52 -0.54 8.10
CA VAL A 445 17.92 0.86 7.90
C VAL A 445 17.24 1.73 8.94
N PHE A 446 18.01 2.60 9.59
CA PHE A 446 17.50 3.67 10.44
C PHE A 446 17.69 5.00 9.73
N GLY A 447 16.69 5.87 9.78
CA GLY A 447 16.72 7.17 9.12
C GLY A 447 16.26 8.30 10.03
N VAL A 448 16.66 9.52 9.67
CA VAL A 448 16.16 10.76 10.26
C VAL A 448 15.78 11.68 9.12
N GLY A 449 14.62 12.29 9.20
CA GLY A 449 14.09 13.16 8.15
C GLY A 449 13.38 14.38 8.70
N ALA A 450 13.14 15.31 7.78
CA ALA A 450 12.32 16.50 8.03
C ALA A 450 11.51 16.85 6.79
N VAL A 451 10.34 17.44 6.99
CA VAL A 451 9.45 18.00 5.97
C VAL A 451 9.12 19.43 6.32
N LEU A 452 9.06 20.28 5.32
CA LEU A 452 8.50 21.64 5.42
C LEU A 452 7.28 21.72 4.52
N GLN A 453 6.27 22.47 4.97
CA GLN A 453 4.98 22.60 4.30
C GLN A 453 4.60 24.08 4.21
N GLN A 454 4.04 24.47 3.08
CA GLN A 454 3.42 25.75 2.85
C GLN A 454 2.02 25.51 2.31
N HIS A 455 1.03 26.02 3.01
CA HIS A 455 -0.38 25.94 2.58
C HIS A 455 -0.79 27.25 1.97
N PHE A 456 -1.79 27.22 1.09
CA PHE A 456 -2.37 28.37 0.43
C PHE A 456 -3.88 28.28 0.55
N ALA A 457 -4.46 29.24 1.27
CA ALA A 457 -5.91 29.32 1.47
C ALA A 457 -6.53 30.23 0.42
N SER A 458 -7.80 29.99 0.07
CA SER A 458 -8.60 30.97 -0.68
C SER A 458 -8.84 32.21 0.14
N ASP A 459 -9.17 33.34 -0.49
CA ASP A 459 -9.49 34.62 0.20
C ASP A 459 -10.61 34.44 1.25
N ALA A 460 -11.54 33.52 1.02
CA ALA A 460 -12.65 33.25 1.95
C ALA A 460 -12.21 32.51 3.21
N LEU A 461 -11.15 31.69 3.10
CA LEU A 461 -10.58 30.92 4.22
C LEU A 461 -9.48 31.68 4.98
N GLU A 462 -8.90 32.76 4.40
CA GLU A 462 -7.88 33.57 5.08
C GLU A 462 -8.24 33.93 6.53
N PRO A 463 -9.48 34.36 6.87
CA PRO A 463 -9.82 34.69 8.26
C PRO A 463 -9.74 33.51 9.24
N LEU A 464 -9.88 32.27 8.75
CA LEU A 464 -9.83 31.06 9.57
C LEU A 464 -8.39 30.61 9.82
N TYR A 465 -7.48 30.86 8.87
CA TYR A 465 -6.08 30.41 8.91
C TYR A 465 -5.07 31.52 9.23
N ASP A 466 -5.50 32.81 9.27
CA ASP A 466 -4.66 34.00 9.38
C ASP A 466 -3.63 34.12 8.23
N GLY A 467 -4.12 33.85 7.00
CA GLY A 467 -3.35 33.84 5.76
C GLY A 467 -2.95 32.44 5.30
N ASP A 468 -1.72 32.30 4.84
CA ASP A 468 -1.15 31.06 4.28
C ASP A 468 -0.29 30.34 5.33
N PRO A 469 -0.82 29.36 6.10
CA PRO A 469 -0.11 28.77 7.21
C PRO A 469 1.02 27.85 6.76
N GLN A 470 1.99 27.67 7.66
CA GLN A 470 3.15 26.80 7.46
C GLN A 470 3.12 25.60 8.40
N GLY A 471 3.75 24.53 7.99
CA GLY A 471 3.95 23.34 8.80
C GLY A 471 5.35 22.78 8.69
N ALA A 472 5.72 21.98 9.65
CA ALA A 472 6.97 21.24 9.65
C ALA A 472 6.81 19.89 10.35
N MET A 473 7.56 18.89 9.89
CA MET A 473 7.69 17.60 10.56
C MET A 473 9.16 17.25 10.74
N GLY A 474 9.48 16.71 11.91
CA GLY A 474 10.71 15.98 12.15
C GLY A 474 10.40 14.53 12.44
N PHE A 475 11.15 13.59 11.88
CA PHE A 475 10.85 12.18 12.10
C PHE A 475 12.09 11.29 12.11
N VAL A 476 11.95 10.17 12.80
CA VAL A 476 12.88 9.05 12.74
C VAL A 476 12.17 7.90 12.04
N ARG A 477 12.87 7.16 11.17
CA ARG A 477 12.29 6.01 10.51
C ARG A 477 13.09 4.74 10.72
N LEU A 478 12.40 3.61 10.77
CA LEU A 478 12.94 2.27 10.75
C LEU A 478 12.39 1.54 9.53
N LYS A 479 13.28 1.03 8.68
CA LYS A 479 12.94 0.15 7.54
C LYS A 479 13.57 -1.20 7.75
N ILE A 480 12.79 -2.28 7.52
CA ILE A 480 13.25 -3.67 7.47
C ILE A 480 12.78 -4.26 6.15
N GLY A 481 13.75 -4.62 5.28
CA GLY A 481 13.43 -5.16 3.96
C GLY A 481 14.51 -4.96 2.93
#